data_4cfea55f875f410eea9dd51d0fb4cbfa
#
_entry.id   4cfea55f875f410eea9dd51d0fb4cbfa
#
_cell.length_a   1.000
_cell.length_b   1.000
_cell.length_c   1.000
_cell.angle_alpha   90.00
_cell.angle_beta   90.00
_cell.angle_gamma   90.00
#
_symmetry.space_group_name_H-M   'P 1'
#
loop_
_entity.id
_entity.type
_entity.pdbx_description
1 polymer ?
#
loop_
_entity_poly.entity_id
_entity_poly.type
_entity_poly.pdbx_seq_one_letter_code
_entity_poly.pdbx_strand_id
1 'polypeptide(L)'
;INAQALDERYHSFLEIESFLDSLTQVYDVNSEFRVYHLGYSGQEELPIYAVKISDNVEFKEDEPRVLFVGQLHAEEVLGVEAVLELILLMLDPPPEEMQHINILKQNVETWIIPTLNPEGLNVVHDGLDVSYRKNKTDFSPQGPWPNNYFDYDSAIGEDIDGVDLNRNFDFNWVLGDTFMEPDPSDYA
;
A
#
# COMPACT_ATOMS: atom_id res chain seq x y z
N ILE A 1 -11.58 13.24 22.17
CA ILE A 1 -12.16 12.13 21.40
C ILE A 1 -11.20 10.98 21.62
N ASN A 2 -11.65 9.87 22.21
CA ASN A 2 -10.80 8.68 22.30
C ASN A 2 -10.57 8.19 20.89
N ALA A 3 -9.34 8.22 20.40
CA ALA A 3 -8.93 7.54 19.19
C ALA A 3 -9.31 6.06 19.38
N GLN A 4 -10.13 5.53 18.52
CA GLN A 4 -10.52 4.14 18.55
C GLN A 4 -9.62 3.44 17.54
N ALA A 5 -8.74 2.57 18.02
CA ALA A 5 -7.96 1.71 17.16
C ALA A 5 -8.87 0.96 16.16
N LEU A 6 -8.34 0.62 15.00
CA LEU A 6 -9.06 -0.20 14.03
C LEU A 6 -9.48 -1.53 14.67
N ASP A 7 -10.53 -2.11 14.10
CA ASP A 7 -10.98 -3.45 14.44
C ASP A 7 -9.86 -4.47 14.14
N GLU A 8 -9.66 -5.44 15.03
CA GLU A 8 -8.68 -6.52 14.91
C GLU A 8 -8.80 -7.36 13.60
N ARG A 9 -9.83 -7.13 12.81
CA ARG A 9 -10.03 -7.75 11.50
C ARG A 9 -9.23 -7.10 10.38
N TYR A 10 -8.64 -5.93 10.60
CA TYR A 10 -7.79 -5.25 9.63
C TYR A 10 -6.33 -5.48 9.97
N HIS A 11 -5.55 -5.91 8.98
CA HIS A 11 -4.14 -6.19 9.18
C HIS A 11 -3.32 -4.92 9.45
N SER A 12 -2.51 -4.96 10.48
CA SER A 12 -1.40 -4.02 10.67
C SER A 12 -0.30 -4.27 9.64
N PHE A 13 0.62 -3.33 9.49
CA PHE A 13 1.76 -3.51 8.59
C PHE A 13 2.62 -4.73 8.97
N LEU A 14 2.87 -4.97 10.26
CA LEU A 14 3.60 -6.14 10.74
C LEU A 14 2.89 -7.47 10.44
N GLU A 15 1.56 -7.48 10.47
CA GLU A 15 0.78 -8.66 10.10
C GLU A 15 0.84 -8.91 8.61
N ILE A 16 0.85 -7.85 7.77
CA ILE A 16 1.09 -7.99 6.32
C ILE A 16 2.46 -8.61 6.05
N GLU A 17 3.52 -8.15 6.72
CA GLU A 17 4.86 -8.73 6.60
C GLU A 17 4.86 -10.22 7.00
N SER A 18 4.28 -10.53 8.16
CA SER A 18 4.16 -11.90 8.65
C SER A 18 3.36 -12.80 7.71
N PHE A 19 2.31 -12.27 7.10
CA PHE A 19 1.51 -12.96 6.09
C PHE A 19 2.35 -13.29 4.86
N LEU A 20 3.07 -12.31 4.28
CA LEU A 20 3.93 -12.51 3.11
C LEU A 20 5.07 -13.48 3.39
N ASP A 21 5.68 -13.40 4.58
CA ASP A 21 6.72 -14.34 5.01
C ASP A 21 6.18 -15.77 5.11
N SER A 22 4.99 -15.95 5.65
CA SER A 22 4.34 -17.26 5.76
C SER A 22 4.08 -17.88 4.38
N LEU A 23 3.61 -17.08 3.44
CA LEU A 23 3.39 -17.52 2.06
C LEU A 23 4.70 -17.86 1.35
N THR A 24 5.76 -17.07 1.57
CA THR A 24 7.07 -17.34 1.02
C THR A 24 7.59 -18.70 1.49
N GLN A 25 7.42 -19.06 2.76
CA GLN A 25 7.82 -20.35 3.27
C GLN A 25 7.08 -21.53 2.61
N VAL A 26 5.84 -21.33 2.20
CA VAL A 26 5.00 -22.38 1.61
C VAL A 26 5.16 -22.46 0.09
N TYR A 27 5.24 -21.30 -0.59
CA TYR A 27 5.09 -21.20 -2.05
C TYR A 27 6.37 -20.83 -2.80
N ASP A 28 7.46 -20.40 -2.14
CA ASP A 28 8.71 -20.00 -2.81
C ASP A 28 9.40 -21.17 -3.56
N VAL A 29 9.05 -22.40 -3.22
CA VAL A 29 9.52 -23.61 -3.93
C VAL A 29 8.78 -23.83 -5.26
N ASN A 30 7.68 -23.16 -5.47
CA ASN A 30 6.89 -23.22 -6.68
C ASN A 30 7.18 -21.98 -7.51
N SER A 31 7.44 -22.12 -8.79
CA SER A 31 7.69 -21.00 -9.70
C SER A 31 6.48 -20.08 -9.95
N GLU A 32 5.42 -20.20 -9.14
CA GLU A 32 4.16 -19.48 -9.32
C GLU A 32 4.00 -18.25 -8.42
N PHE A 33 4.86 -18.09 -7.41
CA PHE A 33 4.76 -17.01 -6.42
C PHE A 33 6.14 -16.42 -6.10
N ARG A 34 6.21 -15.09 -6.01
CA ARG A 34 7.41 -14.40 -5.54
C ARG A 34 7.07 -13.08 -4.87
N VAL A 35 7.72 -12.80 -3.74
CA VAL A 35 7.69 -11.49 -3.10
C VAL A 35 8.90 -10.66 -3.54
N TYR A 36 8.66 -9.43 -3.93
CA TYR A 36 9.67 -8.44 -4.29
C TYR A 36 9.67 -7.30 -3.30
N HIS A 37 10.84 -6.84 -2.92
CA HIS A 37 11.02 -5.60 -2.20
C HIS A 37 11.22 -4.47 -3.22
N LEU A 38 10.29 -3.52 -3.28
CA LEU A 38 10.31 -2.42 -4.25
C LEU A 38 11.15 -1.23 -3.80
N GLY A 39 11.23 -0.99 -2.50
CA GLY A 39 11.88 0.14 -1.89
C GLY A 39 11.37 0.38 -0.48
N TYR A 40 11.58 1.58 0.02
CA TYR A 40 11.22 1.98 1.38
C TYR A 40 10.33 3.21 1.36
N SER A 41 9.50 3.34 2.39
CA SER A 41 8.76 4.58 2.67
C SER A 41 9.71 5.72 3.03
N GLY A 42 9.22 6.97 2.94
CA GLY A 42 10.10 8.13 2.97
C GLY A 42 10.58 8.55 4.35
N GLN A 43 9.85 8.26 5.41
CA GLN A 43 10.13 8.80 6.75
C GLN A 43 10.61 7.72 7.72
N GLU A 44 9.95 6.57 7.78
CA GLU A 44 10.27 5.49 8.71
C GLU A 44 11.05 4.36 8.06
N GLU A 45 11.36 4.47 6.76
CA GLU A 45 12.07 3.46 5.99
C GLU A 45 11.40 2.07 6.08
N LEU A 46 10.06 2.04 6.13
CA LEU A 46 9.31 0.80 6.10
C LEU A 46 9.34 0.20 4.68
N PRO A 47 9.55 -1.11 4.55
CA PRO A 47 9.65 -1.75 3.24
C PRO A 47 8.31 -1.74 2.49
N ILE A 48 8.38 -1.59 1.17
CA ILE A 48 7.23 -1.69 0.27
C ILE A 48 7.39 -2.98 -0.52
N TYR A 49 6.39 -3.86 -0.42
CA TYR A 49 6.40 -5.18 -1.05
C TYR A 49 5.46 -5.27 -2.23
N ALA A 50 5.87 -6.03 -3.24
CA ALA A 50 5.00 -6.49 -4.30
C ALA A 50 5.05 -8.02 -4.39
N VAL A 51 3.90 -8.62 -4.61
CA VAL A 51 3.76 -10.05 -4.93
C VAL A 51 3.58 -10.19 -6.43
N LYS A 52 4.33 -11.09 -7.06
CA LYS A 52 4.07 -11.55 -8.42
C LYS A 52 3.47 -12.96 -8.36
N ILE A 53 2.39 -13.18 -9.07
CA ILE A 53 1.77 -14.49 -9.29
C ILE A 53 1.59 -14.71 -10.77
N SER A 54 2.13 -15.81 -11.30
CA SER A 54 1.95 -16.32 -12.66
C SER A 54 2.34 -17.79 -12.67
N ASP A 55 2.23 -18.51 -13.77
CA ASP A 55 2.73 -19.89 -13.84
C ASP A 55 4.26 -19.97 -13.85
N ASN A 56 4.95 -18.82 -14.10
CA ASN A 56 6.41 -18.75 -14.11
C ASN A 56 6.92 -17.37 -13.67
N VAL A 57 7.06 -17.15 -12.36
CA VAL A 57 7.51 -15.85 -11.82
C VAL A 57 8.97 -15.51 -12.09
N GLU A 58 9.80 -16.52 -12.43
CA GLU A 58 11.25 -16.35 -12.65
C GLU A 58 11.58 -15.67 -13.98
N PHE A 59 10.68 -15.79 -14.96
CA PHE A 59 10.92 -15.29 -16.28
C PHE A 59 9.97 -14.14 -16.64
N LYS A 60 10.45 -13.28 -17.52
CA LYS A 60 9.60 -12.28 -18.15
C LYS A 60 9.03 -12.90 -19.42
N GLU A 61 7.75 -13.12 -19.42
CA GLU A 61 7.00 -13.67 -20.55
C GLU A 61 6.31 -12.57 -21.35
N ASP A 62 5.90 -12.85 -22.57
CA ASP A 62 5.15 -11.91 -23.42
C ASP A 62 3.65 -12.00 -23.11
N GLU A 63 3.33 -11.67 -21.86
CA GLU A 63 1.99 -11.73 -21.31
C GLU A 63 1.52 -10.35 -20.86
N PRO A 64 0.21 -10.10 -20.86
CA PRO A 64 -0.38 -8.95 -20.20
C PRO A 64 -0.02 -8.91 -18.72
N ARG A 65 0.18 -7.68 -18.20
CA ARG A 65 0.42 -7.46 -16.78
C ARG A 65 -0.72 -6.71 -16.17
N VAL A 66 -1.18 -7.19 -15.01
CA VAL A 66 -2.18 -6.52 -14.19
C VAL A 66 -1.57 -6.18 -12.85
N LEU A 67 -1.74 -4.94 -12.42
CA LEU A 67 -1.30 -4.45 -11.12
C LEU A 67 -2.51 -4.14 -10.24
N PHE A 68 -2.55 -4.75 -9.08
CA PHE A 68 -3.48 -4.40 -8.01
C PHE A 68 -2.71 -3.67 -6.91
N VAL A 69 -3.24 -2.54 -6.46
CA VAL A 69 -2.73 -1.80 -5.31
C VAL A 69 -3.84 -1.74 -4.27
N GLY A 70 -3.58 -2.34 -3.11
CA GLY A 70 -4.57 -2.43 -2.02
C GLY A 70 -4.82 -1.08 -1.36
N GLN A 71 -3.74 -0.33 -1.10
CA GLN A 71 -3.85 0.94 -0.40
C GLN A 71 -2.84 1.95 -0.94
N LEU A 72 -3.33 3.14 -1.26
CA LEU A 72 -2.57 4.37 -1.50
C LEU A 72 -2.83 5.37 -0.37
N HIS A 73 -4.11 5.63 -0.09
CA HIS A 73 -4.51 6.50 1.00
C HIS A 73 -4.64 5.70 2.28
N ALA A 74 -4.17 6.27 3.37
CA ALA A 74 -4.00 5.55 4.62
C ALA A 74 -5.32 5.01 5.20
N GLU A 75 -6.43 5.74 5.03
CA GLU A 75 -7.76 5.36 5.53
C GLU A 75 -8.44 4.24 4.74
N GLU A 76 -7.92 3.89 3.56
CA GLU A 76 -8.54 2.90 2.67
C GLU A 76 -8.12 1.47 3.02
N VAL A 77 -8.22 1.11 4.30
CA VAL A 77 -7.73 -0.17 4.85
C VAL A 77 -8.39 -1.41 4.28
N LEU A 78 -9.65 -1.31 3.83
CA LEU A 78 -10.36 -2.43 3.21
C LEU A 78 -9.67 -2.91 1.91
N GLY A 79 -8.99 -2.02 1.20
CA GLY A 79 -8.24 -2.37 0.01
C GLY A 79 -7.09 -3.34 0.30
N VAL A 80 -6.43 -3.20 1.46
CA VAL A 80 -5.41 -4.14 1.94
C VAL A 80 -6.01 -5.54 2.05
N GLU A 81 -7.12 -5.67 2.79
CA GLU A 81 -7.79 -6.96 3.00
C GLU A 81 -8.20 -7.61 1.68
N ALA A 82 -8.76 -6.82 0.77
CA ALA A 82 -9.21 -7.33 -0.52
C ALA A 82 -8.06 -7.92 -1.36
N VAL A 83 -6.86 -7.32 -1.32
CA VAL A 83 -5.73 -7.85 -2.09
C VAL A 83 -5.02 -8.99 -1.36
N LEU A 84 -5.02 -9.06 -0.03
CA LEU A 84 -4.54 -10.22 0.70
C LEU A 84 -5.41 -11.45 0.41
N GLU A 85 -6.74 -11.30 0.41
CA GLU A 85 -7.66 -12.34 -0.01
C GLU A 85 -7.48 -12.73 -1.48
N LEU A 86 -7.20 -11.78 -2.38
CA LEU A 86 -6.89 -12.07 -3.78
C LEU A 86 -5.64 -12.94 -3.91
N ILE A 87 -4.59 -12.65 -3.13
CA ILE A 87 -3.37 -13.48 -3.09
C ILE A 87 -3.72 -14.92 -2.71
N LEU A 88 -4.49 -15.11 -1.63
CA LEU A 88 -4.92 -16.44 -1.18
C LEU A 88 -5.76 -17.16 -2.25
N LEU A 89 -6.73 -16.47 -2.84
CA LEU A 89 -7.55 -17.01 -3.90
C LEU A 89 -6.73 -17.50 -5.10
N MET A 90 -5.69 -16.76 -5.46
CA MET A 90 -4.82 -17.14 -6.57
C MET A 90 -3.88 -18.30 -6.27
N LEU A 91 -3.46 -18.44 -4.99
CA LEU A 91 -2.52 -19.49 -4.57
C LEU A 91 -3.22 -20.79 -4.18
N ASP A 92 -4.35 -20.71 -3.50
CA ASP A 92 -5.14 -21.84 -3.02
C ASP A 92 -6.63 -21.67 -3.35
N PRO A 93 -6.97 -21.69 -4.66
CA PRO A 93 -8.35 -21.47 -5.09
C PRO A 93 -9.26 -22.61 -4.65
N PRO A 94 -10.54 -22.33 -4.34
CA PRO A 94 -11.52 -23.38 -4.12
C PRO A 94 -11.72 -24.21 -5.39
N PRO A 95 -12.13 -25.48 -5.28
CA PRO A 95 -12.21 -26.43 -6.42
C PRO A 95 -12.99 -25.89 -7.62
N GLU A 96 -14.05 -25.13 -7.39
CA GLU A 96 -14.88 -24.53 -8.43
C GLU A 96 -14.18 -23.42 -9.22
N GLU A 97 -13.22 -22.71 -8.61
CA GLU A 97 -12.47 -21.63 -9.25
C GLU A 97 -11.11 -22.07 -9.80
N MET A 98 -10.66 -23.26 -9.46
CA MET A 98 -9.31 -23.76 -9.78
C MET A 98 -9.01 -23.67 -11.29
N GLN A 99 -9.96 -24.00 -12.14
CA GLN A 99 -9.76 -23.95 -13.59
C GLN A 99 -9.58 -22.51 -14.08
N HIS A 100 -10.39 -21.59 -13.59
CA HIS A 100 -10.31 -20.18 -13.97
C HIS A 100 -9.00 -19.55 -13.50
N ILE A 101 -8.61 -19.80 -12.26
CA ILE A 101 -7.36 -19.28 -11.69
C ILE A 101 -6.14 -19.81 -12.42
N ASN A 102 -6.12 -21.11 -12.78
CA ASN A 102 -5.03 -21.67 -13.56
C ASN A 102 -4.92 -21.05 -14.96
N ILE A 103 -6.04 -20.76 -15.61
CA ILE A 103 -6.04 -20.05 -16.90
C ILE A 103 -5.48 -18.63 -16.72
N LEU A 104 -5.86 -17.94 -15.65
CA LEU A 104 -5.33 -16.61 -15.38
C LEU A 104 -3.82 -16.66 -15.16
N LYS A 105 -3.31 -17.55 -14.31
CA LYS A 105 -1.87 -17.69 -14.06
C LYS A 105 -1.05 -18.02 -15.32
N GLN A 106 -1.62 -18.77 -16.26
CA GLN A 106 -0.98 -19.17 -17.52
C GLN A 106 -0.97 -18.08 -18.60
N ASN A 107 -1.69 -16.99 -18.41
CA ASN A 107 -1.87 -15.99 -19.48
C ASN A 107 -1.69 -14.54 -18.97
N VAL A 108 -1.43 -14.33 -17.69
CA VAL A 108 -1.34 -13.00 -17.10
C VAL A 108 -0.33 -12.99 -15.96
N GLU A 109 0.62 -12.09 -16.01
CA GLU A 109 1.43 -11.75 -14.84
C GLU A 109 0.61 -10.85 -13.90
N THR A 110 0.24 -11.36 -12.74
CA THR A 110 -0.48 -10.59 -11.72
C THR A 110 0.49 -10.04 -10.69
N TRP A 111 0.49 -8.72 -10.52
CA TRP A 111 1.27 -8.00 -9.52
C TRP A 111 0.34 -7.40 -8.48
N ILE A 112 0.67 -7.60 -7.20
CA ILE A 112 -0.16 -7.14 -6.09
C ILE A 112 0.73 -6.42 -5.08
N ILE A 113 0.38 -5.16 -4.77
CA ILE A 113 1.03 -4.37 -3.73
C ILE A 113 0.02 -4.18 -2.61
N PRO A 114 0.18 -4.83 -1.44
CA PRO A 114 -0.78 -4.68 -0.34
C PRO A 114 -0.94 -3.25 0.13
N THR A 115 0.16 -2.55 0.34
CA THR A 115 0.16 -1.12 0.66
C THR A 115 1.34 -0.40 0.02
N LEU A 116 1.09 0.77 -0.57
CA LEU A 116 2.12 1.74 -0.96
C LEU A 116 2.38 2.79 0.13
N ASN A 117 1.58 2.78 1.19
CA ASN A 117 1.64 3.75 2.27
C ASN A 117 1.69 3.05 3.65
N PRO A 118 2.76 2.27 3.93
CA PRO A 118 2.85 1.52 5.18
C PRO A 118 2.89 2.43 6.42
N GLU A 119 3.50 3.61 6.31
CA GLU A 119 3.55 4.58 7.41
C GLU A 119 2.17 5.17 7.70
N GLY A 120 1.43 5.54 6.66
CA GLY A 120 0.05 6.02 6.81
C GLY A 120 -0.86 4.92 7.36
N LEU A 121 -0.68 3.67 6.91
CA LEU A 121 -1.41 2.53 7.47
C LEU A 121 -1.21 2.43 8.98
N ASN A 122 0.02 2.60 9.48
CA ASN A 122 0.29 2.58 10.91
C ASN A 122 -0.44 3.72 11.65
N VAL A 123 -0.50 4.94 11.10
CA VAL A 123 -1.25 6.06 11.71
C VAL A 123 -2.72 5.68 11.93
N VAL A 124 -3.34 5.09 10.91
CA VAL A 124 -4.75 4.69 10.96
C VAL A 124 -4.94 3.48 11.88
N HIS A 125 -4.09 2.47 11.77
CA HIS A 125 -4.19 1.24 12.53
C HIS A 125 -3.96 1.47 14.03
N ASP A 126 -3.00 2.30 14.40
CA ASP A 126 -2.72 2.67 15.79
C ASP A 126 -3.80 3.60 16.38
N GLY A 127 -4.76 4.02 15.57
CA GLY A 127 -5.86 4.88 15.99
C GLY A 127 -5.42 6.32 16.30
N LEU A 128 -4.28 6.75 15.78
CA LEU A 128 -3.83 8.13 15.90
C LEU A 128 -4.77 9.04 15.12
N ASP A 129 -5.07 8.68 13.88
CA ASP A 129 -6.13 9.27 13.07
C ASP A 129 -6.68 8.27 12.06
N VAL A 130 -7.92 7.88 12.24
CA VAL A 130 -8.63 6.93 11.33
C VAL A 130 -9.05 7.55 10.01
N SER A 131 -8.92 8.86 9.84
CA SER A 131 -9.20 9.59 8.61
C SER A 131 -7.93 10.08 7.90
N TYR A 132 -6.75 9.69 8.40
CA TYR A 132 -5.48 10.05 7.79
C TYR A 132 -5.37 9.53 6.37
N ARG A 133 -4.95 10.40 5.43
CA ARG A 133 -4.96 10.10 4.01
C ARG A 133 -3.57 9.99 3.38
N LYS A 134 -2.68 10.90 3.76
CA LYS A 134 -1.37 11.11 3.14
C LYS A 134 -0.31 10.09 3.59
N ASN A 135 0.90 10.21 3.06
CA ASN A 135 2.08 9.58 3.67
C ASN A 135 2.64 10.46 4.80
N LYS A 136 3.65 9.99 5.53
CA LYS A 136 4.25 10.71 6.67
C LYS A 136 5.47 11.57 6.30
N THR A 137 5.64 11.94 5.04
CA THR A 137 6.81 12.74 4.64
C THR A 137 6.75 14.10 5.31
N ASP A 138 7.79 14.42 6.10
CA ASP A 138 7.97 15.72 6.73
C ASP A 138 8.62 16.71 5.75
N PHE A 139 7.89 17.77 5.42
CA PHE A 139 8.35 18.86 4.56
C PHE A 139 8.77 20.10 5.33
N SER A 140 8.67 20.10 6.64
CA SER A 140 8.97 21.23 7.50
C SER A 140 10.33 21.11 8.21
N PRO A 141 11.45 20.83 7.51
CA PRO A 141 12.76 20.67 8.16
C PRO A 141 13.22 21.95 8.86
N GLN A 142 12.52 23.05 8.69
CA GLN A 142 12.80 24.36 9.25
C GLN A 142 11.59 25.05 9.87
N GLY A 143 10.50 24.32 10.05
CA GLY A 143 9.31 24.81 10.73
C GLY A 143 9.58 25.12 12.20
N PRO A 144 8.62 25.71 12.93
CA PRO A 144 8.76 25.97 14.35
C PRO A 144 8.95 24.69 15.20
N TRP A 145 8.94 23.54 14.57
CA TRP A 145 9.06 22.23 15.20
C TRP A 145 10.54 21.86 15.34
N PRO A 146 11.07 21.80 16.55
CA PRO A 146 12.52 21.62 16.75
C PRO A 146 13.05 20.23 16.38
N ASN A 147 12.20 19.28 15.94
CA ASN A 147 12.58 17.88 15.92
C ASN A 147 12.32 17.14 14.60
N ASN A 148 11.94 17.79 13.50
CA ASN A 148 11.54 17.08 12.26
C ASN A 148 10.52 15.94 12.56
N TYR A 149 9.56 16.25 13.40
CA TYR A 149 8.59 15.27 13.84
C TYR A 149 7.35 15.41 12.98
N PHE A 150 6.88 14.30 12.45
CA PHE A 150 5.55 14.19 11.92
C PHE A 150 4.59 14.68 13.01
N ASP A 151 4.06 15.86 12.83
CA ASP A 151 3.08 16.46 13.74
C ASP A 151 1.70 16.29 13.14
N TYR A 152 1.05 15.26 13.60
CA TYR A 152 -0.35 15.05 13.32
C TYR A 152 -1.19 15.71 14.43
N ASP A 153 -1.76 16.86 14.14
CA ASP A 153 -2.74 17.50 15.02
C ASP A 153 -4.16 17.25 14.52
N SER A 154 -4.73 16.13 14.98
CA SER A 154 -6.12 15.75 14.71
C SER A 154 -7.16 16.78 15.18
N ALA A 155 -6.79 17.67 16.08
CA ALA A 155 -7.71 18.65 16.67
C ALA A 155 -8.00 19.81 15.71
N ILE A 156 -7.08 20.10 14.77
CA ILE A 156 -7.19 21.25 13.88
C ILE A 156 -7.56 20.82 12.45
N GLY A 157 -7.42 19.54 12.09
CA GLY A 157 -7.62 19.09 10.72
C GLY A 157 -6.60 19.69 9.73
N GLU A 158 -5.57 20.33 10.24
CA GLU A 158 -4.49 20.95 9.48
C GLU A 158 -3.24 20.10 9.60
N ASP A 159 -3.27 18.95 8.96
CA ASP A 159 -2.07 18.21 8.70
C ASP A 159 -1.40 18.83 7.47
N ILE A 160 -0.40 19.66 7.71
CA ILE A 160 0.40 20.28 6.66
C ILE A 160 1.49 19.36 6.12
N ASP A 161 1.80 18.28 6.83
CA ASP A 161 2.80 17.32 6.43
C ASP A 161 2.21 16.18 5.58
N GLY A 162 3.08 15.51 4.86
CA GLY A 162 2.72 14.41 3.99
C GLY A 162 2.27 14.80 2.59
N VAL A 163 2.30 13.83 1.71
CA VAL A 163 1.88 13.94 0.31
C VAL A 163 0.72 13.01 0.05
N ASP A 164 -0.32 13.51 -0.61
CA ASP A 164 -1.32 12.63 -1.23
C ASP A 164 -0.65 11.88 -2.39
N LEU A 165 -0.41 10.59 -2.19
CA LEU A 165 0.28 9.75 -3.17
C LEU A 165 -0.45 9.70 -4.51
N ASN A 166 -1.79 9.86 -4.51
CA ASN A 166 -2.60 9.84 -5.71
C ASN A 166 -2.72 11.21 -6.41
N ARG A 167 -1.96 12.20 -5.95
CA ARG A 167 -1.77 13.50 -6.60
C ARG A 167 -0.36 13.72 -7.11
N ASN A 168 0.55 12.77 -6.84
CA ASN A 168 1.98 12.95 -7.07
C ASN A 168 2.57 11.98 -8.12
N PHE A 169 1.75 11.48 -9.04
CA PHE A 169 2.25 10.74 -10.21
C PHE A 169 2.83 11.71 -11.23
N ASP A 170 3.98 11.36 -11.83
CA ASP A 170 4.70 12.19 -12.81
C ASP A 170 3.92 12.40 -14.13
N PHE A 171 2.93 11.58 -14.41
CA PHE A 171 2.13 11.69 -15.63
C PHE A 171 1.19 12.88 -15.58
N ASN A 172 1.43 13.88 -16.44
CA ASN A 172 0.67 15.15 -16.51
C ASN A 172 0.62 15.93 -15.18
N TRP A 173 1.64 15.74 -14.33
CA TRP A 173 1.73 16.48 -13.09
C TRP A 173 2.06 17.95 -13.40
N VAL A 174 1.22 18.86 -12.94
CA VAL A 174 1.39 20.31 -13.10
C VAL A 174 1.30 20.98 -11.76
N LEU A 175 2.38 21.61 -11.32
CA LEU A 175 2.36 22.43 -10.12
C LEU A 175 1.56 23.71 -10.39
N GLY A 176 0.44 23.87 -9.70
CA GLY A 176 -0.37 25.08 -9.75
C GLY A 176 -1.15 25.24 -11.07
N ASP A 177 -2.10 24.36 -11.31
CA ASP A 177 -3.11 24.60 -12.34
C ASP A 177 -3.84 25.90 -12.02
N THR A 178 -3.88 26.81 -13.01
CA THR A 178 -4.56 28.10 -12.89
C THR A 178 -6.09 27.99 -12.73
N PHE A 179 -6.65 26.80 -12.85
CA PHE A 179 -8.07 26.51 -12.72
C PHE A 179 -8.43 25.83 -11.40
N MET A 180 -7.45 25.29 -10.69
CA MET A 180 -7.63 24.77 -9.36
C MET A 180 -6.69 25.55 -8.42
N GLU A 181 -7.25 26.21 -7.43
CA GLU A 181 -6.43 26.66 -6.32
C GLU A 181 -5.83 25.40 -5.70
N PRO A 182 -4.49 25.29 -5.60
CA PRO A 182 -3.88 24.12 -4.99
C PRO A 182 -4.40 24.05 -3.56
N ASP A 183 -5.13 23.00 -3.26
CA ASP A 183 -5.40 22.66 -1.87
C ASP A 183 -4.05 22.23 -1.26
N PRO A 184 -3.53 22.93 -0.26
CA PRO A 184 -2.30 22.54 0.40
C PRO A 184 -2.34 21.10 0.92
N SER A 185 -3.54 20.57 1.20
CA SER A 185 -3.74 19.19 1.60
C SER A 185 -3.49 18.18 0.49
N ASP A 186 -3.54 18.59 -0.79
CA ASP A 186 -3.37 17.69 -1.93
C ASP A 186 -1.93 17.61 -2.44
N TYR A 187 -1.09 18.60 -2.20
CA TYR A 187 0.21 18.74 -2.89
C TYR A 187 1.44 18.82 -1.97
N ALA A 188 1.28 19.04 -0.69
CA ALA A 188 2.42 19.05 0.25
C ALA A 188 1.94 18.91 1.67
#